data_ba37ade3fa9754be3f9a9f8a876522be
#
_entry.id   ba37ade3fa9754be3f9a9f8a876522be
#
_cell.length_a   1.000
_cell.length_b   1.000
_cell.length_c   1.000
_cell.angle_alpha   90.00
_cell.angle_beta   90.00
_cell.angle_gamma   90.00
#
_symmetry.space_group_name_H-M   'P 1'
#
loop_
_entity.id
_entity.type
_entity.pdbx_description
1 polymer ?
#
loop_
_entity_poly.entity_id
_entity_poly.type
_entity_poly.pdbx_seq_one_letter_code
_entity_poly.pdbx_strand_id
1 'polypeptide(L)'
;FTTIKLYDDWKNADFIAQHRDRKTFLKVQLKNRLLIDKKYEGKDIYICFLLRNNLYLYPHDKAVEYILANSNVGNTKSWNKKDGQYHWPKIPKRFFTFLDEYKLSK
;
A
#
# COMPACT_ATOMS: atom_id res chain seq x y z
N PHE A 1 4.09 1.67 -13.68
CA PHE A 1 5.45 2.24 -13.68
C PHE A 1 6.38 1.32 -14.43
N THR A 2 7.00 1.81 -15.50
CA THR A 2 7.90 1.00 -16.30
C THR A 2 9.36 1.18 -15.92
N THR A 3 9.70 2.33 -15.36
CA THR A 3 11.05 2.62 -14.91
C THR A 3 10.99 3.29 -13.54
N ILE A 4 11.66 2.70 -12.56
CA ILE A 4 11.68 3.19 -11.20
C ILE A 4 13.12 3.29 -10.73
N LYS A 5 13.48 4.43 -10.17
CA LYS A 5 14.75 4.64 -9.47
C LYS A 5 14.49 4.69 -7.98
N LEU A 6 15.30 3.99 -7.21
CA LEU A 6 15.14 3.90 -5.76
C LEU A 6 16.10 4.84 -5.06
N TYR A 7 15.61 5.52 -4.03
CA TYR A 7 16.37 6.41 -3.18
C TYR A 7 16.12 6.04 -1.72
N ASP A 8 17.13 6.17 -0.89
CA ASP A 8 17.01 5.84 0.51
C ASP A 8 16.26 6.90 1.29
N ASP A 9 15.57 6.47 2.31
CA ASP A 9 14.93 7.25 3.37
C ASP A 9 14.44 8.64 3.00
N TRP A 10 13.17 8.78 2.84
CA TRP A 10 12.54 10.07 2.70
C TRP A 10 11.26 10.08 3.51
N LYS A 11 11.22 10.93 4.56
CA LYS A 11 10.00 11.21 5.33
C LYS A 11 9.07 10.01 5.51
N ASN A 12 9.36 9.12 6.42
CA ASN A 12 8.48 7.99 6.76
C ASN A 12 8.36 6.91 5.67
N ALA A 13 9.12 6.98 4.60
CA ALA A 13 9.11 5.96 3.56
C ALA A 13 10.40 5.15 3.62
N ASP A 14 10.32 3.86 3.26
CA ASP A 14 11.50 3.01 3.19
C ASP A 14 12.37 3.37 2.01
N PHE A 15 11.75 3.85 0.95
CA PHE A 15 12.48 4.34 -0.22
C PHE A 15 11.57 5.26 -1.03
N ILE A 16 12.18 5.98 -1.97
CA ILE A 16 11.47 6.80 -2.94
C ILE A 16 11.66 6.18 -4.31
N ALA A 17 10.59 6.05 -5.06
CA ALA A 17 10.63 5.61 -6.43
C ALA A 17 10.32 6.78 -7.36
N GLN A 18 11.14 6.95 -8.38
CA GLN A 18 10.91 7.97 -9.39
C GLN A 18 10.12 7.39 -10.54
N HIS A 19 9.06 8.09 -10.91
CA HIS A 19 8.26 7.69 -12.05
C HIS A 19 9.07 7.90 -13.35
N ARG A 20 8.66 7.19 -14.41
CA ARG A 20 9.25 7.23 -15.73
C ARG A 20 9.45 8.64 -16.30
N ASP A 21 8.53 9.58 -15.98
CA ASP A 21 8.62 10.95 -16.45
C ASP A 21 9.71 11.77 -15.75
N ARG A 22 10.35 11.17 -14.74
CA ARG A 22 11.41 11.78 -13.94
C ARG A 22 11.00 13.01 -13.15
N LYS A 23 9.71 13.29 -13.09
CA LYS A 23 9.17 14.44 -12.35
C LYS A 23 8.41 14.01 -11.11
N THR A 24 7.89 12.79 -11.13
CA THR A 24 7.07 12.28 -10.04
C THR A 24 7.88 11.35 -9.14
N PHE A 25 7.86 11.63 -7.85
CA PHE A 25 8.51 10.78 -6.85
C PHE A 25 7.45 10.16 -5.97
N LEU A 26 7.60 8.87 -5.71
CA LEU A 26 6.70 8.13 -4.82
C LEU A 26 7.41 7.80 -3.53
N LYS A 27 6.75 8.05 -2.41
CA LYS A 27 7.21 7.61 -1.10
C LYS A 27 6.65 6.21 -0.89
N VAL A 28 7.50 5.20 -0.74
CA VAL A 28 7.10 3.81 -0.71
C VAL A 28 7.56 3.13 0.56
N GLN A 29 6.64 2.37 1.18
CA GLN A 29 6.94 1.49 2.30
C GLN A 29 6.93 0.05 1.82
N LEU A 30 7.96 -0.70 2.15
CA LEU A 30 8.03 -2.12 1.84
C LEU A 30 7.41 -2.91 2.98
N LYS A 31 6.48 -3.80 2.65
CA LYS A 31 5.80 -4.63 3.63
C LYS A 31 5.74 -6.08 3.16
N ASN A 32 5.57 -6.99 4.12
CA ASN A 32 5.46 -8.42 3.83
C ASN A 32 4.02 -8.83 3.51
N ARG A 33 3.06 -7.99 3.81
CA ARG A 33 1.64 -8.31 3.68
C ARG A 33 0.85 -7.10 3.21
N LEU A 34 -0.32 -7.36 2.67
CA LEU A 34 -1.30 -6.30 2.48
C LEU A 34 -1.64 -5.70 3.85
N LEU A 35 -1.58 -4.38 3.95
CA LEU A 35 -1.94 -3.71 5.20
C LEU A 35 -2.48 -2.32 4.96
N ILE A 36 -3.21 -1.83 5.96
CA ILE A 36 -3.54 -0.41 6.09
C ILE A 36 -3.12 0.03 7.49
N ASP A 37 -2.70 1.29 7.62
CA ASP A 37 -2.16 1.80 8.88
C ASP A 37 -2.46 3.29 8.98
N LYS A 38 -3.12 3.69 10.06
CA LYS A 38 -3.48 5.10 10.23
C LYS A 38 -2.31 6.05 10.18
N LYS A 39 -1.13 5.60 10.58
CA LYS A 39 0.06 6.47 10.54
C LYS A 39 0.46 6.89 9.12
N TYR A 40 -0.03 6.19 8.10
CA TYR A 40 0.26 6.53 6.71
C TYR A 40 -0.84 7.35 6.05
N GLU A 41 -1.96 7.56 6.74
CA GLU A 41 -3.06 8.33 6.16
C GLU A 41 -2.65 9.78 5.91
N GLY A 42 -3.04 10.30 4.74
CA GLY A 42 -2.80 11.69 4.38
C GLY A 42 -1.35 12.03 4.06
N LYS A 43 -0.46 11.04 3.97
CA LYS A 43 0.96 11.27 3.75
C LYS A 43 1.43 10.95 2.33
N ASP A 44 0.49 10.59 1.47
CA ASP A 44 0.78 10.28 0.07
C ASP A 44 1.79 9.14 -0.06
N ILE A 45 1.57 8.08 0.72
CA ILE A 45 2.47 6.93 0.77
C ILE A 45 1.90 5.78 -0.04
N TYR A 46 2.77 5.10 -0.78
CA TYR A 46 2.47 3.86 -1.47
C TYR A 46 2.99 2.69 -0.65
N ILE A 47 2.29 1.58 -0.70
CA ILE A 47 2.72 0.33 -0.07
C ILE A 47 3.12 -0.66 -1.16
N CYS A 48 4.25 -1.29 -0.97
CA CYS A 48 4.74 -2.31 -1.89
C CYS A 48 4.89 -3.63 -1.14
N PHE A 49 4.29 -4.69 -1.65
CA PHE A 49 4.45 -6.01 -1.05
C PHE A 49 4.47 -7.09 -2.12
N LEU A 50 5.08 -8.21 -1.78
CA LEU A 50 5.24 -9.35 -2.68
C LEU A 50 4.29 -10.48 -2.26
N LEU A 51 3.54 -11.02 -3.22
CA LEU A 51 2.66 -12.17 -3.00
C LEU A 51 2.81 -13.13 -4.17
N ARG A 52 3.29 -14.35 -3.89
CA ARG A 52 3.43 -15.41 -4.91
C ARG A 52 4.13 -14.93 -6.18
N ASN A 53 5.27 -14.27 -6.02
CA ASN A 53 6.06 -13.72 -7.13
C ASN A 53 5.39 -12.57 -7.88
N ASN A 54 4.28 -12.06 -7.38
CA ASN A 54 3.64 -10.86 -7.91
C ASN A 54 3.92 -9.70 -6.98
N LEU A 55 4.38 -8.60 -7.54
CA LEU A 55 4.67 -7.40 -6.79
C LEU A 55 3.50 -6.44 -6.95
N TYR A 56 3.01 -5.91 -5.83
CA TYR A 56 1.91 -4.96 -5.80
C TYR A 56 2.41 -3.65 -5.23
N LEU A 57 2.05 -2.55 -5.89
CA LEU A 57 2.38 -1.20 -5.43
C LEU A 57 1.10 -0.38 -5.44
N TYR A 58 0.54 -0.10 -4.29
CA TYR A 58 -0.76 0.55 -4.20
C TYR A 58 -0.70 1.82 -3.35
N PRO A 59 -1.52 2.86 -3.70
CA PRO A 59 -1.64 4.06 -2.87
C PRO A 59 -2.34 3.68 -1.56
N HIS A 60 -1.72 3.98 -0.44
CA HIS A 60 -2.25 3.57 0.85
C HIS A 60 -3.67 4.09 1.10
N ASP A 61 -3.92 5.37 0.85
CA ASP A 61 -5.22 5.95 1.17
C ASP A 61 -6.34 5.41 0.30
N LYS A 62 -6.03 5.03 -0.94
CA LYS A 62 -7.01 4.37 -1.81
C LYS A 62 -7.34 2.97 -1.29
N ALA A 63 -6.36 2.27 -0.75
CA ALA A 63 -6.60 0.97 -0.13
C ALA A 63 -7.45 1.09 1.12
N VAL A 64 -7.21 2.09 1.95
CA VAL A 64 -8.05 2.34 3.13
C VAL A 64 -9.50 2.56 2.70
N GLU A 65 -9.72 3.43 1.73
CA GLU A 65 -11.06 3.71 1.22
C GLU A 65 -11.76 2.45 0.73
N TYR A 66 -11.07 1.66 -0.09
CA TYR A 66 -11.64 0.43 -0.64
C TYR A 66 -11.95 -0.60 0.45
N ILE A 67 -11.00 -0.83 1.34
CA ILE A 67 -11.12 -1.85 2.38
C ILE A 67 -12.21 -1.52 3.39
N LEU A 68 -12.29 -0.26 3.82
CA LEU A 68 -13.34 0.13 4.77
C LEU A 68 -14.72 0.04 4.14
N ALA A 69 -14.83 0.25 2.83
CA ALA A 69 -16.10 0.14 2.13
C ALA A 69 -16.50 -1.31 1.84
N ASN A 70 -15.55 -2.24 1.80
CA ASN A 70 -15.79 -3.61 1.35
C ASN A 70 -15.49 -4.67 2.41
N SER A 71 -15.35 -4.28 3.67
CA SER A 71 -15.08 -5.23 4.74
C SER A 71 -15.54 -4.65 6.08
N ASN A 72 -15.42 -5.45 7.13
CA ASN A 72 -15.78 -5.03 8.48
C ASN A 72 -14.59 -4.44 9.26
N VAL A 73 -13.48 -4.18 8.61
CA VAL A 73 -12.28 -3.68 9.28
C VAL A 73 -12.55 -2.38 10.04
N GLY A 74 -13.41 -1.50 9.50
CA GLY A 74 -13.78 -0.25 10.17
C GLY A 74 -14.46 -0.44 11.52
N ASN A 75 -14.99 -1.63 11.80
CA ASN A 75 -15.63 -1.95 13.07
C ASN A 75 -14.72 -2.73 14.02
N THR A 76 -13.47 -2.92 13.68
CA THR A 76 -12.55 -3.70 14.51
C THR A 76 -11.82 -2.82 15.52
N LYS A 77 -11.45 -3.41 16.64
CA LYS A 77 -10.64 -2.72 17.63
C LYS A 77 -9.25 -2.41 17.08
N SER A 78 -8.72 -3.30 16.26
CA SER A 78 -7.40 -3.11 15.69
C SER A 78 -7.31 -1.84 14.84
N TRP A 79 -8.37 -1.51 14.10
CA TRP A 79 -8.41 -0.30 13.30
C TRP A 79 -8.79 0.93 14.11
N ASN A 80 -9.73 0.80 15.05
CA ASN A 80 -10.32 1.97 15.73
C ASN A 80 -9.52 2.50 16.90
N LYS A 81 -8.45 1.83 17.30
CA LYS A 81 -7.60 2.40 18.35
C LYS A 81 -6.74 3.53 17.77
N LYS A 82 -6.09 4.33 18.62
CA LYS A 82 -5.27 5.46 18.23
C LYS A 82 -4.21 4.96 17.25
N ASP A 83 -3.45 4.63 16.88
CA ASP A 83 -2.49 4.14 15.90
C ASP A 83 -2.96 2.82 15.27
N GLY A 84 -4.23 2.81 14.86
CA GLY A 84 -4.84 1.61 14.32
C GLY A 84 -4.21 1.11 13.04
N GLN A 85 -4.11 -0.20 12.93
CA GLN A 85 -3.63 -0.84 11.71
C GLN A 85 -4.32 -2.18 11.54
N TYR A 86 -4.29 -2.69 10.33
CA TYR A 86 -4.82 -4.01 10.00
C TYR A 86 -4.01 -4.61 8.87
N HIS A 87 -3.67 -5.88 9.01
CA HIS A 87 -2.92 -6.57 7.96
C HIS A 87 -3.50 -7.96 7.74
N TRP A 88 -3.25 -8.51 6.57
CA TRP A 88 -3.82 -9.79 6.16
C TRP A 88 -2.72 -10.80 5.87
N PRO A 89 -2.59 -11.86 6.69
CA PRO A 89 -1.72 -12.97 6.31
C PRO A 89 -2.28 -13.75 5.11
N LYS A 90 -3.61 -13.70 4.93
CA LYS A 90 -4.28 -14.29 3.79
C LYS A 90 -5.29 -13.29 3.23
N ILE A 91 -5.15 -12.94 1.96
CA ILE A 91 -5.96 -11.88 1.35
C ILE A 91 -7.30 -12.43 0.88
N PRO A 92 -8.43 -11.83 1.29
CA PRO A 92 -9.73 -12.21 0.76
C PRO A 92 -9.79 -12.03 -0.75
N LYS A 93 -10.42 -12.96 -1.43
CA LYS A 93 -10.51 -12.91 -2.90
C LYS A 93 -11.08 -11.60 -3.43
N ARG A 94 -12.05 -11.04 -2.74
CA ARG A 94 -12.69 -9.79 -3.19
C ARG A 94 -11.72 -8.62 -3.25
N PHE A 95 -10.63 -8.66 -2.49
CA PHE A 95 -9.67 -7.57 -2.49
C PHE A 95 -8.83 -7.54 -3.78
N PHE A 96 -8.77 -8.63 -4.52
CA PHE A 96 -8.02 -8.64 -5.77
C PHE A 96 -8.67 -7.79 -6.85
N THR A 97 -9.97 -7.46 -6.72
CA THR A 97 -10.59 -6.48 -7.61
C THR A 97 -9.86 -5.14 -7.54
N PHE A 98 -9.45 -4.74 -6.34
CA PHE A 98 -8.65 -3.54 -6.15
C PHE A 98 -7.18 -3.78 -6.52
N LEU A 99 -6.59 -4.84 -5.99
CA LEU A 99 -5.15 -5.08 -6.11
C LEU A 99 -4.69 -5.32 -7.55
N ASP A 100 -5.53 -5.94 -8.37
CA ASP A 100 -5.13 -6.25 -9.74
C ASP A 100 -4.79 -5.00 -10.55
N GLU A 101 -5.37 -3.86 -10.20
CA GLU A 101 -5.04 -2.59 -10.84
C GLU A 101 -3.64 -2.10 -10.49
N TYR A 102 -3.08 -2.60 -9.38
CA TYR A 102 -1.81 -2.12 -8.84
C TYR A 102 -0.72 -3.19 -8.89
N LYS A 103 -0.98 -4.27 -9.58
CA LYS A 103 0.03 -5.29 -9.78
C LYS A 103 1.05 -4.80 -10.79
N LEU A 104 2.32 -4.87 -10.40
CA LEU A 104 3.38 -4.49 -11.31
C LEU A 104 3.62 -5.61 -12.30
N SER A 105 3.43 -5.33 -13.57
CA SER A 105 3.59 -6.31 -14.62
C SER A 105 5.05 -6.63 -14.87
N LYS A 106 5.25 -7.83 -15.33
CA LYS A 106 6.58 -8.27 -15.76
C LYS A 106 6.70 -8.16 -17.27
#